data_43553e0fcd32a71351d91c464f34120b
#
_entry.id   43553e0fcd32a71351d91c464f34120b
#
_cell.length_a   1.000
_cell.length_b   1.000
_cell.length_c   1.000
_cell.angle_alpha   90.00
_cell.angle_beta   90.00
_cell.angle_gamma   90.00
#
_symmetry.space_group_name_H-M   'P 1'
#
loop_
_entity.id
_entity.type
_entity.pdbx_description
1 polymer ?
#
loop_
_entity_poly.entity_id
_entity_poly.type
_entity_poly.pdbx_seq_one_letter_code
_entity_poly.pdbx_strand_id
1 'polypeptide(L)'
;ADGKKLDEITVNNVVGGGNQHTPAAAVSGDRLLVAWVNEKSGTTFEAGVRARLFDAAGQQVLAEFQADTSFGAPDLHVTAAASDAGRFLVVWTDTSGEGGADLKGRLFDTDGTPAINGVTGDAGEFALPVPAAAGLQMRARAAALPGGRFLVAYEDASGMYDAFSSGISAVVLAADGTLETSAGINSIKTGAQSYPDVVVLGNRIAACWADNSHTFDVWEWGVHCRVFDTALNPVGDDFLANEISAASQLQPRLCPLSAPGGFLAVWEDWSSLD
;
A
#
# COMPACT_ATOMS: atom_id res chain seq x y z
N ALA A 1 -21.31 16.83 3.78
CA ALA A 1 -20.65 17.64 2.73
C ALA A 1 -21.58 17.66 1.51
N ASP A 2 -21.67 18.79 0.83
CA ASP A 2 -22.55 19.02 -0.33
C ASP A 2 -21.90 18.64 -1.68
N GLY A 3 -20.73 17.98 -1.64
CA GLY A 3 -19.96 17.59 -2.84
C GLY A 3 -19.32 18.76 -3.60
N LYS A 4 -19.33 19.95 -3.04
CA LYS A 4 -18.76 21.14 -3.68
C LYS A 4 -17.24 21.11 -3.61
N LYS A 5 -16.57 21.37 -4.76
CA LYS A 5 -15.13 21.62 -4.80
C LYS A 5 -14.81 22.86 -3.95
N LEU A 6 -13.93 22.71 -2.98
CA LEU A 6 -13.50 23.80 -2.10
C LEU A 6 -12.29 24.52 -2.71
N ASP A 7 -11.22 23.78 -2.99
CA ASP A 7 -9.98 24.31 -3.55
C ASP A 7 -9.19 23.23 -4.28
N GLU A 8 -8.12 23.64 -4.93
CA GLU A 8 -7.15 22.77 -5.60
C GLU A 8 -5.74 23.24 -5.24
N ILE A 9 -4.92 22.32 -4.75
CA ILE A 9 -3.54 22.60 -4.36
C ILE A 9 -2.58 21.80 -5.23
N THR A 10 -1.48 22.42 -5.63
CA THR A 10 -0.37 21.74 -6.28
C THR A 10 0.49 21.07 -5.21
N VAL A 11 0.60 19.74 -5.27
CA VAL A 11 1.33 18.96 -4.28
C VAL A 11 2.84 19.00 -4.54
N ASN A 12 3.28 18.76 -5.77
CA ASN A 12 4.69 18.76 -6.14
C ASN A 12 5.18 20.17 -6.50
N ASN A 13 6.37 20.50 -6.04
CA ASN A 13 7.02 21.79 -6.35
C ASN A 13 8.21 21.68 -7.31
N VAL A 14 8.67 20.48 -7.58
CA VAL A 14 9.84 20.28 -8.42
C VAL A 14 9.48 20.57 -9.87
N VAL A 15 9.85 21.78 -10.30
CA VAL A 15 9.76 22.21 -11.69
C VAL A 15 11.04 21.75 -12.39
N GLY A 16 11.06 20.55 -12.93
CA GLY A 16 12.32 20.08 -13.53
C GLY A 16 12.22 18.91 -14.49
N GLY A 17 11.03 18.53 -14.88
CA GLY A 17 10.81 17.44 -15.83
C GLY A 17 10.99 16.04 -15.19
N GLY A 18 10.30 15.09 -15.71
CA GLY A 18 10.08 13.76 -15.18
C GLY A 18 8.62 13.58 -14.81
N ASN A 19 8.18 12.34 -14.84
CA ASN A 19 6.80 12.02 -14.47
C ASN A 19 6.70 11.87 -12.94
N GLN A 20 5.59 12.34 -12.41
CA GLN A 20 5.19 12.06 -11.04
C GLN A 20 3.95 11.17 -11.11
N HIS A 21 3.99 10.04 -10.42
CA HIS A 21 2.90 9.06 -10.48
C HIS A 21 2.71 8.30 -9.17
N THR A 22 1.71 7.44 -9.12
CA THR A 22 1.34 6.59 -7.97
C THR A 22 1.28 7.37 -6.64
N PRO A 23 0.49 8.47 -6.56
CA PRO A 23 0.38 9.20 -5.31
C PRO A 23 -0.33 8.40 -4.23
N ALA A 24 0.10 8.61 -2.98
CA ALA A 24 -0.53 8.08 -1.77
C ALA A 24 -0.72 9.21 -0.77
N ALA A 25 -1.76 9.12 0.04
CA ALA A 25 -2.05 10.10 1.06
C ALA A 25 -2.43 9.42 2.38
N ALA A 26 -2.00 10.01 3.50
CA ALA A 26 -2.33 9.56 4.84
C ALA A 26 -2.60 10.77 5.75
N VAL A 27 -3.59 10.61 6.64
CA VAL A 27 -4.02 11.68 7.57
C VAL A 27 -3.81 11.24 9.00
N SER A 28 -3.11 12.06 9.80
CA SER A 28 -2.96 11.90 11.24
C SER A 28 -3.32 13.21 11.94
N GLY A 29 -4.42 13.22 12.69
CA GLY A 29 -4.95 14.43 13.32
C GLY A 29 -5.26 15.51 12.27
N ASP A 30 -4.59 16.64 12.36
CA ASP A 30 -4.69 17.78 11.44
C ASP A 30 -3.59 17.79 10.35
N ARG A 31 -2.86 16.71 10.19
CA ARG A 31 -1.76 16.58 9.23
C ARG A 31 -2.13 15.64 8.09
N LEU A 32 -1.87 16.08 6.86
CA LEU A 32 -1.98 15.31 5.64
C LEU A 32 -0.58 15.13 5.03
N LEU A 33 -0.08 13.91 5.01
CA LEU A 33 1.11 13.56 4.23
C LEU A 33 0.67 13.06 2.86
N VAL A 34 1.30 13.59 1.81
CA VAL A 34 1.16 13.09 0.44
C VAL A 34 2.54 12.64 -0.02
N ALA A 35 2.64 11.40 -0.51
CA ALA A 35 3.85 10.84 -1.08
C ALA A 35 3.61 10.41 -2.53
N TRP A 36 4.63 10.44 -3.38
CA TRP A 36 4.55 10.05 -4.79
C TRP A 36 5.90 9.58 -5.31
N VAL A 37 5.87 8.83 -6.40
CA VAL A 37 7.08 8.49 -7.14
C VAL A 37 7.44 9.63 -8.08
N ASN A 38 8.72 10.04 -8.06
CA ASN A 38 9.30 11.01 -8.96
C ASN A 38 10.30 10.29 -9.90
N GLU A 39 9.99 10.22 -11.18
CA GLU A 39 10.91 9.67 -12.17
C GLU A 39 12.01 10.66 -12.51
N LYS A 40 13.21 10.13 -12.75
CA LYS A 40 14.37 10.94 -13.15
C LYS A 40 14.12 11.60 -14.51
N SER A 41 14.34 12.91 -14.57
CA SER A 41 14.40 13.64 -15.83
C SER A 41 15.78 14.27 -16.01
N GLY A 42 16.49 13.83 -17.04
CA GLY A 42 17.81 14.38 -17.36
C GLY A 42 18.89 14.05 -16.32
N THR A 43 19.85 14.94 -16.15
CA THR A 43 21.03 14.74 -15.29
C THR A 43 20.93 15.38 -13.92
N THR A 44 19.85 16.10 -13.61
CA THR A 44 19.78 17.01 -12.46
C THR A 44 18.76 16.63 -11.40
N PHE A 45 17.90 15.62 -11.62
CA PHE A 45 16.90 15.20 -10.66
C PHE A 45 17.05 13.75 -10.28
N GLU A 46 16.96 13.51 -8.99
CA GLU A 46 17.03 12.21 -8.37
C GLU A 46 15.67 11.54 -8.51
N ALA A 47 15.64 10.35 -9.14
CA ALA A 47 14.49 9.47 -9.07
C ALA A 47 14.31 9.04 -7.62
N GLY A 48 13.07 8.76 -7.22
CA GLY A 48 12.79 8.23 -5.89
C GLY A 48 11.42 8.64 -5.37
N VAL A 49 11.20 8.39 -4.08
CA VAL A 49 9.96 8.75 -3.40
C VAL A 49 10.06 10.12 -2.77
N ARG A 50 9.14 11.00 -3.17
CA ARG A 50 8.96 12.34 -2.61
C ARG A 50 7.76 12.39 -1.71
N ALA A 51 7.80 13.28 -0.74
CA ALA A 51 6.66 13.57 0.11
C ALA A 51 6.55 15.05 0.44
N ARG A 52 5.35 15.45 0.87
CA ARG A 52 5.04 16.80 1.33
C ARG A 52 3.97 16.75 2.41
N LEU A 53 4.05 17.66 3.36
CA LEU A 53 3.13 17.71 4.49
C LEU A 53 2.27 18.98 4.44
N PHE A 54 0.97 18.79 4.68
CA PHE A 54 -0.04 19.84 4.72
C PHE A 54 -0.79 19.81 6.06
N ASP A 55 -1.41 20.92 6.41
CA ASP A 55 -2.40 20.97 7.47
C ASP A 55 -3.83 20.65 6.96
N ALA A 56 -4.80 20.63 7.87
CA ALA A 56 -6.20 20.36 7.52
C ALA A 56 -6.85 21.43 6.61
N ALA A 57 -6.24 22.61 6.49
CA ALA A 57 -6.66 23.67 5.57
C ALA A 57 -5.97 23.56 4.19
N GLY A 58 -5.14 22.54 3.98
CA GLY A 58 -4.36 22.35 2.76
C GLY A 58 -3.15 23.29 2.65
N GLN A 59 -2.79 23.98 3.76
CA GLN A 59 -1.59 24.82 3.77
C GLN A 59 -0.35 23.96 3.98
N GLN A 60 0.74 24.31 3.28
CA GLN A 60 2.00 23.62 3.43
C GLN A 60 2.54 23.77 4.86
N VAL A 61 2.81 22.65 5.52
CA VAL A 61 3.50 22.59 6.82
C VAL A 61 4.99 22.33 6.60
N LEU A 62 5.33 21.36 5.75
CA LEU A 62 6.70 21.07 5.37
C LEU A 62 6.82 21.10 3.85
N ALA A 63 7.90 21.71 3.34
CA ALA A 63 8.23 21.70 1.93
C ALA A 63 8.46 20.26 1.42
N GLU A 64 8.43 20.09 0.10
CA GLU A 64 8.76 18.82 -0.53
C GLU A 64 10.13 18.29 -0.07
N PHE A 65 10.16 17.02 0.33
CA PHE A 65 11.37 16.34 0.81
C PHE A 65 11.50 14.95 0.19
N GLN A 66 12.70 14.41 0.23
CA GLN A 66 13.00 13.03 -0.20
C GLN A 66 12.62 12.05 0.91
N ALA A 67 11.72 11.11 0.62
CA ALA A 67 11.31 10.08 1.56
C ALA A 67 12.27 8.88 1.57
N ASP A 68 12.73 8.45 0.39
CA ASP A 68 13.79 7.43 0.23
C ASP A 68 15.19 8.04 0.40
N THR A 69 16.20 7.20 0.56
CA THR A 69 17.62 7.59 0.65
C THR A 69 18.50 6.88 -0.38
N SER A 70 17.96 5.90 -1.09
CA SER A 70 18.65 5.17 -2.14
C SER A 70 18.39 5.79 -3.51
N PHE A 71 19.48 6.07 -4.23
CA PHE A 71 19.41 6.66 -5.56
C PHE A 71 19.82 5.62 -6.62
N GLY A 72 19.14 5.57 -7.74
CA GLY A 72 19.68 4.84 -8.91
C GLY A 72 18.73 3.96 -9.70
N ALA A 73 17.73 3.37 -9.11
CA ALA A 73 16.67 2.66 -9.83
C ALA A 73 15.33 3.35 -9.60
N PRO A 74 14.36 3.21 -10.50
CA PRO A 74 13.03 3.78 -10.29
C PRO A 74 12.33 3.02 -9.15
N ASP A 75 11.98 3.74 -8.08
CA ASP A 75 11.01 3.25 -7.12
C ASP A 75 9.62 3.19 -7.76
N LEU A 76 8.80 2.29 -7.28
CA LEU A 76 7.46 2.06 -7.81
C LEU A 76 6.43 1.96 -6.67
N HIS A 77 5.18 2.20 -7.00
CA HIS A 77 4.02 1.84 -6.16
C HIS A 77 4.12 2.29 -4.70
N VAL A 78 4.21 3.60 -4.47
CA VAL A 78 4.20 4.14 -3.11
C VAL A 78 2.83 3.99 -2.45
N THR A 79 2.83 3.71 -1.15
CA THR A 79 1.66 3.73 -0.28
C THR A 79 2.01 4.42 1.04
N ALA A 80 1.00 4.95 1.74
CA ALA A 80 1.19 5.62 3.02
C ALA A 80 0.06 5.27 3.98
N ALA A 81 0.40 5.15 5.25
CA ALA A 81 -0.56 4.99 6.34
C ALA A 81 -0.19 5.92 7.51
N ALA A 82 -1.20 6.31 8.28
CA ALA A 82 -1.03 7.16 9.46
C ALA A 82 -1.62 6.47 10.69
N SER A 83 -0.79 6.21 11.69
CA SER A 83 -1.21 5.56 12.93
C SER A 83 -1.88 6.53 13.91
N ASP A 84 -2.66 5.98 14.83
CA ASP A 84 -3.26 6.70 15.97
C ASP A 84 -2.20 7.17 17.00
N ALA A 85 -0.97 6.65 16.92
CA ALA A 85 0.18 7.10 17.72
C ALA A 85 0.87 8.35 17.13
N GLY A 86 0.34 8.95 16.07
CA GLY A 86 0.89 10.16 15.46
C GLY A 86 2.13 9.90 14.60
N ARG A 87 2.18 8.79 13.88
CA ARG A 87 3.25 8.46 12.93
C ARG A 87 2.71 8.17 11.55
N PHE A 88 3.50 8.52 10.55
CA PHE A 88 3.31 8.11 9.16
C PHE A 88 4.29 6.98 8.82
N LEU A 89 3.79 5.97 8.13
CA LEU A 89 4.58 4.97 7.42
C LEU A 89 4.43 5.22 5.92
N VAL A 90 5.54 5.39 5.21
CA VAL A 90 5.58 5.39 3.75
C VAL A 90 6.29 4.12 3.31
N VAL A 91 5.68 3.36 2.40
CA VAL A 91 6.23 2.10 1.84
C VAL A 91 6.25 2.22 0.32
N TRP A 92 7.31 1.70 -0.30
CA TRP A 92 7.46 1.68 -1.76
C TRP A 92 8.10 0.38 -2.23
N THR A 93 7.97 0.12 -3.52
CA THR A 93 8.69 -0.95 -4.20
C THR A 93 10.03 -0.40 -4.69
N ASP A 94 11.13 -0.89 -4.15
CA ASP A 94 12.50 -0.58 -4.57
C ASP A 94 12.97 -1.62 -5.60
N THR A 95 13.48 -1.17 -6.72
CA THR A 95 14.02 -2.04 -7.78
C THR A 95 15.54 -1.95 -7.91
N SER A 96 16.23 -1.34 -6.94
CA SER A 96 17.68 -1.15 -6.97
C SER A 96 18.48 -2.40 -6.61
N GLY A 97 17.85 -3.41 -5.98
CA GLY A 97 18.51 -4.63 -5.52
C GLY A 97 18.78 -5.65 -6.63
N GLU A 98 19.82 -6.48 -6.47
CA GLU A 98 20.16 -7.57 -7.41
C GLU A 98 19.07 -8.66 -7.48
N GLY A 99 18.19 -8.75 -6.46
CA GLY A 99 17.08 -9.72 -6.38
C GLY A 99 15.83 -9.32 -7.14
N GLY A 100 15.75 -8.10 -7.64
CA GLY A 100 14.58 -7.55 -8.31
C GLY A 100 13.83 -6.54 -7.44
N ALA A 101 12.50 -6.64 -7.36
CA ALA A 101 11.68 -5.71 -6.62
C ALA A 101 11.50 -6.15 -5.17
N ASP A 102 11.86 -5.29 -4.22
CA ASP A 102 11.70 -5.46 -2.78
C ASP A 102 10.88 -4.31 -2.17
N LEU A 103 10.37 -4.50 -0.97
CA LEU A 103 9.66 -3.45 -0.25
C LEU A 103 10.59 -2.75 0.73
N LYS A 104 10.60 -1.43 0.65
CA LYS A 104 11.22 -0.55 1.64
C LYS A 104 10.20 0.33 2.31
N GLY A 105 10.52 0.79 3.51
CA GLY A 105 9.69 1.71 4.26
C GLY A 105 10.51 2.74 5.02
N ARG A 106 9.84 3.83 5.41
CA ARG A 106 10.36 4.84 6.32
C ARG A 106 9.25 5.42 7.18
N LEU A 107 9.60 5.65 8.44
CA LEU A 107 8.69 6.26 9.41
C LEU A 107 8.96 7.77 9.52
N PHE A 108 7.88 8.52 9.72
CA PHE A 108 7.93 9.97 9.97
C PHE A 108 6.99 10.32 11.12
N ASP A 109 7.39 11.28 11.92
CA ASP A 109 6.50 11.91 12.89
C ASP A 109 5.54 12.89 12.21
N THR A 110 4.53 13.40 12.92
CA THR A 110 3.48 14.27 12.34
C THR A 110 3.98 15.63 11.84
N ASP A 111 5.20 16.04 12.20
CA ASP A 111 5.84 17.22 11.67
C ASP A 111 6.67 16.97 10.40
N GLY A 112 6.73 15.69 9.94
CA GLY A 112 7.50 15.24 8.79
C GLY A 112 8.96 14.92 9.10
N THR A 113 9.39 14.97 10.37
CA THR A 113 10.73 14.55 10.78
C THR A 113 10.84 13.02 10.63
N PRO A 114 11.92 12.48 10.04
CA PRO A 114 12.17 11.05 10.04
C PRO A 114 12.25 10.49 11.46
N ALA A 115 11.43 9.46 11.74
CA ALA A 115 11.36 8.82 13.05
C ALA A 115 12.32 7.62 13.13
N ILE A 116 12.87 7.37 14.31
CA ILE A 116 13.70 6.17 14.56
C ILE A 116 12.82 4.93 14.40
N ASN A 117 13.30 3.99 13.59
CA ASN A 117 12.67 2.68 13.41
C ASN A 117 13.39 1.62 14.23
N GLY A 118 12.65 0.57 14.65
CA GLY A 118 13.19 -0.54 15.42
C GLY A 118 13.94 -1.58 14.58
N VAL A 119 13.88 -1.49 13.26
CA VAL A 119 14.51 -2.46 12.34
C VAL A 119 16.01 -2.19 12.22
N THR A 120 16.38 -0.93 11.95
CA THR A 120 17.79 -0.51 11.81
C THR A 120 18.31 0.24 13.03
N GLY A 121 17.44 0.75 13.89
CA GLY A 121 17.80 1.54 15.07
C GLY A 121 18.13 3.00 14.76
N ASP A 122 17.83 3.48 13.56
CA ASP A 122 18.02 4.87 13.12
C ASP A 122 16.75 5.44 12.44
N ALA A 123 16.83 6.66 11.91
CA ALA A 123 15.73 7.32 11.22
C ALA A 123 15.79 7.17 9.68
N GLY A 124 16.58 6.21 9.19
CA GLY A 124 16.72 5.87 7.78
C GLY A 124 15.55 5.07 7.23
N GLU A 125 15.63 4.79 5.94
CA GLU A 125 14.78 3.76 5.33
C GLU A 125 15.19 2.37 5.83
N PHE A 126 14.25 1.44 5.82
CA PHE A 126 14.49 0.05 6.21
C PHE A 126 13.86 -0.90 5.19
N ALA A 127 14.48 -2.05 4.97
CA ALA A 127 13.82 -3.14 4.27
C ALA A 127 12.58 -3.55 5.07
N LEU A 128 11.43 -3.64 4.42
CA LEU A 128 10.22 -4.10 5.10
C LEU A 128 10.48 -5.52 5.63
N PRO A 129 10.22 -5.81 6.91
CA PRO A 129 10.55 -7.09 7.49
C PRO A 129 9.58 -8.18 7.02
N VAL A 130 9.72 -8.59 5.77
CA VAL A 130 8.96 -9.68 5.14
C VAL A 130 9.61 -11.02 5.49
N PRO A 131 8.83 -12.11 5.69
CA PRO A 131 9.38 -13.39 6.13
C PRO A 131 10.31 -14.07 5.14
N ALA A 132 10.16 -13.80 3.84
CA ALA A 132 11.03 -14.34 2.80
C ALA A 132 11.55 -13.19 1.93
N ALA A 133 12.87 -13.02 1.93
CA ALA A 133 13.53 -12.01 1.11
C ALA A 133 13.86 -12.48 -0.33
N ALA A 134 13.51 -13.73 -0.68
CA ALA A 134 13.69 -14.25 -2.02
C ALA A 134 12.45 -13.98 -2.87
N GLY A 135 12.63 -13.72 -4.17
CA GLY A 135 11.54 -13.41 -5.09
C GLY A 135 11.13 -11.93 -5.05
N LEU A 136 10.10 -11.58 -5.79
CA LEU A 136 9.65 -10.19 -5.91
C LEU A 136 8.57 -9.88 -4.88
N GLN A 137 8.71 -8.74 -4.19
CA GLN A 137 7.65 -8.15 -3.36
C GLN A 137 7.31 -6.77 -3.92
N MET A 138 6.04 -6.54 -4.24
CA MET A 138 5.64 -5.31 -4.89
C MET A 138 4.18 -4.92 -4.61
N ARG A 139 3.79 -3.74 -5.11
CA ARG A 139 2.40 -3.23 -5.06
C ARG A 139 1.81 -3.24 -3.66
N ALA A 140 2.60 -2.80 -2.68
CA ALA A 140 2.16 -2.72 -1.30
C ALA A 140 0.96 -1.78 -1.13
N ARG A 141 0.13 -2.12 -0.14
CA ARG A 141 -0.94 -1.27 0.40
C ARG A 141 -0.83 -1.24 1.92
N ALA A 142 -0.76 -0.05 2.47
CA ALA A 142 -0.62 0.16 3.90
C ALA A 142 -1.91 0.71 4.52
N ALA A 143 -2.23 0.25 5.71
CA ALA A 143 -3.32 0.77 6.53
C ALA A 143 -2.88 0.83 8.00
N ALA A 144 -3.48 1.73 8.78
CA ALA A 144 -3.23 1.80 10.21
C ALA A 144 -4.08 0.79 10.97
N LEU A 145 -3.48 0.14 11.95
CA LEU A 145 -4.15 -0.70 12.95
C LEU A 145 -4.21 0.03 14.29
N PRO A 146 -5.18 -0.30 15.16
CA PRO A 146 -5.24 0.25 16.51
C PRO A 146 -3.94 0.00 17.30
N GLY A 147 -3.58 0.95 18.16
CA GLY A 147 -2.39 0.86 19.02
C GLY A 147 -1.09 1.27 18.34
N GLY A 148 -1.16 2.13 17.37
CA GLY A 148 0.02 2.68 16.66
C GLY A 148 0.59 1.77 15.59
N ARG A 149 0.03 0.61 15.37
CA ARG A 149 0.52 -0.44 14.46
C ARG A 149 0.17 -0.14 13.00
N PHE A 150 0.85 -0.84 12.09
CA PHE A 150 0.60 -0.76 10.66
C PHE A 150 0.37 -2.15 10.06
N LEU A 151 -0.54 -2.22 9.11
CA LEU A 151 -0.75 -3.35 8.21
C LEU A 151 -0.16 -3.00 6.86
N VAL A 152 0.60 -3.91 6.25
CA VAL A 152 1.04 -3.80 4.86
C VAL A 152 0.73 -5.10 4.14
N ALA A 153 -0.18 -5.06 3.18
CA ALA A 153 -0.42 -6.16 2.24
C ALA A 153 0.34 -5.92 0.95
N TYR A 154 0.83 -6.97 0.32
CA TYR A 154 1.66 -6.86 -0.88
C TYR A 154 1.56 -8.11 -1.76
N GLU A 155 1.92 -7.94 -3.02
CA GLU A 155 2.11 -9.03 -3.97
C GLU A 155 3.45 -9.70 -3.69
N ASP A 156 3.45 -11.02 -3.54
CA ASP A 156 4.58 -11.82 -3.09
C ASP A 156 4.84 -12.99 -4.04
N ALA A 157 5.95 -12.95 -4.75
CA ALA A 157 6.42 -14.03 -5.60
C ALA A 157 7.59 -14.82 -4.97
N SER A 158 7.74 -14.77 -3.65
CA SER A 158 8.78 -15.53 -2.92
C SER A 158 8.55 -17.04 -2.89
N GLY A 159 7.33 -17.47 -3.14
CA GLY A 159 6.92 -18.87 -2.98
C GLY A 159 6.68 -19.30 -1.54
N MET A 160 6.80 -18.41 -0.55
CA MET A 160 6.66 -18.76 0.87
C MET A 160 5.22 -19.16 1.23
N TYR A 161 4.26 -18.37 0.81
CA TYR A 161 2.84 -18.62 1.09
C TYR A 161 2.08 -19.12 -0.13
N ASP A 162 2.63 -18.92 -1.33
CA ASP A 162 2.08 -19.41 -2.59
C ASP A 162 3.21 -19.92 -3.50
N ALA A 163 3.33 -21.22 -3.63
CA ALA A 163 4.43 -21.87 -4.37
C ALA A 163 4.22 -21.91 -5.90
N PHE A 164 3.03 -21.52 -6.40
CA PHE A 164 2.71 -21.66 -7.81
C PHE A 164 2.98 -20.42 -8.65
N SER A 165 2.79 -19.23 -8.07
CA SER A 165 2.96 -17.95 -8.76
C SER A 165 3.10 -16.82 -7.74
N SER A 166 2.64 -15.60 -8.07
CA SER A 166 2.47 -14.54 -7.08
C SER A 166 1.23 -14.78 -6.25
N GLY A 167 1.35 -14.65 -4.94
CA GLY A 167 0.26 -14.63 -3.99
C GLY A 167 0.13 -13.26 -3.34
N ILE A 168 -0.84 -13.12 -2.44
CA ILE A 168 -0.96 -11.94 -1.59
C ILE A 168 -0.50 -12.32 -0.18
N SER A 169 0.46 -11.55 0.32
CA SER A 169 0.99 -11.66 1.67
C SER A 169 0.74 -10.37 2.46
N ALA A 170 0.73 -10.46 3.77
CA ALA A 170 0.66 -9.27 4.62
C ALA A 170 1.56 -9.41 5.85
N VAL A 171 2.00 -8.26 6.34
CA VAL A 171 2.70 -8.09 7.61
C VAL A 171 1.96 -7.11 8.51
N VAL A 172 1.96 -7.37 9.81
CA VAL A 172 1.62 -6.39 10.83
C VAL A 172 2.90 -5.91 11.47
N LEU A 173 3.09 -4.61 11.49
CA LEU A 173 4.24 -3.94 12.07
C LEU A 173 3.83 -3.22 13.36
N ALA A 174 4.69 -3.25 14.35
CA ALA A 174 4.62 -2.38 15.51
C ALA A 174 4.79 -0.90 15.10
N ALA A 175 4.55 0.02 16.02
CA ALA A 175 4.67 1.46 15.81
C ALA A 175 6.07 1.92 15.39
N ASP A 176 7.09 1.14 15.67
CA ASP A 176 8.50 1.37 15.30
C ASP A 176 8.93 0.66 14.01
N GLY A 177 8.00 0.00 13.30
CA GLY A 177 8.27 -0.73 12.06
C GLY A 177 8.76 -2.16 12.23
N THR A 178 8.96 -2.65 13.46
CA THR A 178 9.34 -4.06 13.68
C THR A 178 8.18 -5.01 13.39
N LEU A 179 8.51 -6.22 12.92
CA LEU A 179 7.53 -7.25 12.58
C LEU A 179 6.85 -7.82 13.83
N GLU A 180 5.53 -7.81 13.88
CA GLU A 180 4.74 -8.52 14.89
C GLU A 180 4.22 -9.87 14.37
N THR A 181 3.65 -9.89 13.17
CA THR A 181 3.14 -11.12 12.56
C THR A 181 3.08 -10.98 11.03
N SER A 182 2.95 -12.11 10.35
CA SER A 182 2.81 -12.19 8.89
C SER A 182 1.95 -13.39 8.49
N ALA A 183 1.26 -13.27 7.35
CA ALA A 183 0.45 -14.35 6.80
C ALA A 183 0.30 -14.24 5.28
N GLY A 184 0.06 -15.38 4.63
CA GLY A 184 -0.52 -15.40 3.29
C GLY A 184 -2.02 -15.09 3.37
N ILE A 185 -2.50 -14.21 2.50
CA ILE A 185 -3.87 -13.68 2.52
C ILE A 185 -4.81 -14.55 1.69
N ASN A 186 -4.45 -14.86 0.44
CA ASN A 186 -5.24 -15.72 -0.43
C ASN A 186 -5.24 -17.16 0.08
N SER A 187 -6.39 -17.84 0.10
CA SER A 187 -6.48 -19.27 0.40
C SER A 187 -6.28 -20.14 -0.85
N ILE A 188 -6.69 -19.62 -2.00
CA ILE A 188 -6.50 -20.27 -3.30
C ILE A 188 -5.06 -20.03 -3.76
N LYS A 189 -4.34 -21.12 -4.09
CA LYS A 189 -2.91 -21.09 -4.40
C LYS A 189 -2.61 -21.38 -5.88
N THR A 190 -3.63 -21.56 -6.70
CA THR A 190 -3.49 -21.73 -8.15
C THR A 190 -3.60 -20.37 -8.84
N GLY A 191 -2.95 -20.22 -9.99
CA GLY A 191 -2.95 -18.96 -10.73
C GLY A 191 -2.12 -17.86 -10.04
N ALA A 192 -2.24 -16.65 -10.50
CA ALA A 192 -1.59 -15.48 -9.92
C ALA A 192 -2.61 -14.61 -9.19
N GLN A 193 -2.19 -14.04 -8.06
CA GLN A 193 -2.93 -13.03 -7.32
C GLN A 193 -2.15 -11.72 -7.33
N SER A 194 -2.83 -10.63 -7.60
CA SER A 194 -2.22 -9.33 -7.85
C SER A 194 -3.08 -8.17 -7.33
N TYR A 195 -2.50 -6.98 -7.27
CA TYR A 195 -3.19 -5.73 -6.93
C TYR A 195 -3.97 -5.79 -5.60
N PRO A 196 -3.32 -6.11 -4.49
CA PRO A 196 -4.02 -6.11 -3.20
C PRO A 196 -4.50 -4.71 -2.84
N ASP A 197 -5.61 -4.65 -2.10
CA ASP A 197 -5.98 -3.49 -1.30
C ASP A 197 -6.55 -3.95 0.05
N VAL A 198 -6.39 -3.13 1.08
CA VAL A 198 -6.77 -3.46 2.45
C VAL A 198 -7.45 -2.29 3.15
N VAL A 199 -8.39 -2.63 4.01
CA VAL A 199 -9.06 -1.66 4.88
C VAL A 199 -9.22 -2.22 6.29
N VAL A 200 -9.09 -1.36 7.28
CA VAL A 200 -9.27 -1.71 8.70
C VAL A 200 -10.66 -1.29 9.16
N LEU A 201 -11.40 -2.22 9.74
CA LEU A 201 -12.80 -2.12 10.14
C LEU A 201 -12.92 -2.36 11.66
N GLY A 202 -12.36 -1.45 12.45
CA GLY A 202 -12.25 -1.63 13.91
C GLY A 202 -11.27 -2.76 14.27
N ASN A 203 -11.80 -3.91 14.71
CA ASN A 203 -10.99 -5.09 15.05
C ASN A 203 -10.92 -6.13 13.91
N ARG A 204 -11.29 -5.74 12.70
CA ARG A 204 -11.25 -6.57 11.49
C ARG A 204 -10.43 -5.90 10.40
N ILE A 205 -9.94 -6.71 9.48
CA ILE A 205 -9.28 -6.32 8.26
C ILE A 205 -10.06 -6.94 7.11
N ALA A 206 -10.43 -6.17 6.11
CA ALA A 206 -10.84 -6.70 4.81
C ALA A 206 -9.69 -6.50 3.83
N ALA A 207 -9.38 -7.55 3.07
CA ALA A 207 -8.44 -7.54 1.97
C ALA A 207 -9.14 -7.99 0.70
N CYS A 208 -8.89 -7.31 -0.43
CA CYS A 208 -9.33 -7.75 -1.75
C CYS A 208 -8.15 -7.71 -2.71
N TRP A 209 -8.19 -8.55 -3.75
CA TRP A 209 -7.14 -8.68 -4.76
C TRP A 209 -7.75 -9.14 -6.08
N ALA A 210 -7.02 -8.97 -7.17
CA ALA A 210 -7.33 -9.62 -8.43
C ALA A 210 -6.76 -11.05 -8.43
N ASP A 211 -7.55 -12.01 -8.85
CA ASP A 211 -7.25 -13.44 -8.83
C ASP A 211 -7.52 -14.08 -10.19
N ASN A 212 -6.55 -14.79 -10.76
CA ASN A 212 -6.75 -15.55 -12.00
C ASN A 212 -6.62 -17.07 -11.80
N SER A 213 -6.98 -17.55 -10.63
CA SER A 213 -7.01 -18.99 -10.35
C SER A 213 -8.07 -19.76 -11.13
N HIS A 214 -9.02 -19.07 -11.74
CA HIS A 214 -10.21 -19.64 -12.40
C HIS A 214 -11.08 -20.50 -11.46
N THR A 215 -10.99 -20.28 -10.16
CA THR A 215 -11.74 -21.08 -9.17
C THR A 215 -13.18 -20.61 -9.04
N PHE A 216 -13.41 -19.30 -8.99
CA PHE A 216 -14.75 -18.71 -8.91
C PHE A 216 -15.10 -17.92 -10.16
N ASP A 217 -14.11 -17.33 -10.82
CA ASP A 217 -14.24 -16.67 -12.10
C ASP A 217 -13.51 -17.52 -13.15
N VAL A 218 -14.25 -18.14 -14.07
CA VAL A 218 -13.71 -19.12 -15.01
C VAL A 218 -13.08 -18.52 -16.26
N TRP A 219 -13.19 -17.19 -16.46
CA TRP A 219 -12.79 -16.58 -17.71
C TRP A 219 -11.41 -15.92 -17.65
N GLU A 220 -11.17 -15.02 -16.69
CA GLU A 220 -9.91 -14.27 -16.59
C GLU A 220 -9.59 -13.92 -15.13
N TRP A 221 -9.51 -12.61 -14.81
CA TRP A 221 -9.25 -12.12 -13.47
C TRP A 221 -10.56 -11.72 -12.80
N GLY A 222 -10.83 -12.26 -11.63
CA GLY A 222 -11.92 -11.83 -10.77
C GLY A 222 -11.41 -11.09 -9.53
N VAL A 223 -12.27 -10.33 -8.86
CA VAL A 223 -11.96 -9.70 -7.58
C VAL A 223 -12.36 -10.61 -6.44
N HIS A 224 -11.39 -11.10 -5.71
CA HIS A 224 -11.56 -11.91 -4.50
C HIS A 224 -11.35 -11.07 -3.27
N CYS A 225 -12.09 -11.37 -2.21
CA CYS A 225 -11.95 -10.72 -0.92
C CYS A 225 -11.95 -11.75 0.22
N ARG A 226 -11.32 -11.38 1.34
CA ARG A 226 -11.31 -12.16 2.58
C ARG A 226 -11.24 -11.24 3.79
N VAL A 227 -11.79 -11.69 4.92
CA VAL A 227 -11.82 -10.96 6.17
C VAL A 227 -10.94 -11.65 7.21
N PHE A 228 -10.21 -10.85 7.99
CA PHE A 228 -9.28 -11.30 9.03
C PHE A 228 -9.54 -10.56 10.35
N ASP A 229 -9.02 -11.09 11.44
CA ASP A 229 -8.77 -10.31 12.66
C ASP A 229 -7.48 -9.48 12.52
N THR A 230 -7.19 -8.65 13.53
CA THR A 230 -5.99 -7.78 13.50
C THR A 230 -4.67 -8.51 13.76
N ALA A 231 -4.70 -9.82 13.98
CA ALA A 231 -3.54 -10.72 14.03
C ALA A 231 -3.37 -11.54 12.74
N LEU A 232 -4.11 -11.19 11.68
CA LEU A 232 -4.13 -11.88 10.38
C LEU A 232 -4.70 -13.31 10.43
N ASN A 233 -5.45 -13.67 11.46
CA ASN A 233 -6.19 -14.93 11.43
C ASN A 233 -7.45 -14.76 10.58
N PRO A 234 -7.71 -15.67 9.61
CA PRO A 234 -8.89 -15.56 8.77
C PRO A 234 -10.18 -15.76 9.57
N VAL A 235 -11.21 -14.97 9.26
CA VAL A 235 -12.54 -15.04 9.88
C VAL A 235 -13.50 -15.87 9.02
N GLY A 236 -13.16 -16.07 7.75
CA GLY A 236 -13.89 -16.85 6.78
C GLY A 236 -13.04 -17.23 5.59
N ASP A 237 -13.67 -17.87 4.62
CA ASP A 237 -13.04 -18.23 3.36
C ASP A 237 -13.00 -17.03 2.40
N ASP A 238 -12.23 -17.17 1.31
CA ASP A 238 -12.23 -16.23 0.22
C ASP A 238 -13.60 -16.25 -0.47
N PHE A 239 -14.05 -15.08 -0.94
CA PHE A 239 -15.28 -14.97 -1.72
C PHE A 239 -15.08 -14.08 -2.93
N LEU A 240 -15.80 -14.36 -4.01
CA LEU A 240 -15.83 -13.53 -5.21
C LEU A 240 -16.66 -12.27 -4.95
N ALA A 241 -16.13 -11.11 -5.25
CA ALA A 241 -16.81 -9.82 -5.07
C ALA A 241 -17.60 -9.40 -6.31
N ASN A 242 -17.08 -9.69 -7.52
CA ASN A 242 -17.76 -9.37 -8.77
C ASN A 242 -18.88 -10.40 -9.09
N GLU A 243 -20.02 -9.90 -9.58
CA GLU A 243 -21.12 -10.75 -10.09
C GLU A 243 -20.94 -11.03 -11.58
N ILE A 244 -20.30 -10.14 -12.32
CA ILE A 244 -20.02 -10.29 -13.74
C ILE A 244 -18.65 -10.92 -13.87
N SER A 245 -18.58 -12.07 -14.53
CA SER A 245 -17.34 -12.83 -14.74
C SER A 245 -16.83 -12.78 -16.19
N ALA A 246 -17.44 -11.96 -17.05
CA ALA A 246 -16.94 -11.73 -18.41
C ALA A 246 -15.76 -10.80 -18.41
N ALA A 247 -14.65 -11.17 -19.07
CA ALA A 247 -13.39 -10.44 -19.11
C ALA A 247 -12.76 -10.21 -17.70
N SER A 248 -11.82 -9.30 -17.58
CA SER A 248 -11.02 -9.11 -16.36
C SER A 248 -11.60 -8.02 -15.47
N GLN A 249 -11.63 -8.29 -14.17
CA GLN A 249 -11.86 -7.32 -13.10
C GLN A 249 -10.55 -7.17 -12.32
N LEU A 250 -10.03 -5.95 -12.27
CA LEU A 250 -8.67 -5.66 -11.79
C LEU A 250 -8.63 -4.48 -10.82
N GLN A 251 -7.52 -4.35 -10.12
CA GLN A 251 -7.17 -3.18 -9.32
C GLN A 251 -8.24 -2.77 -8.30
N PRO A 252 -8.72 -3.68 -7.44
CA PRO A 252 -9.70 -3.33 -6.41
C PRO A 252 -9.19 -2.18 -5.53
N ARG A 253 -10.13 -1.35 -5.06
CA ARG A 253 -9.91 -0.31 -4.06
C ARG A 253 -10.99 -0.38 -3.00
N LEU A 254 -10.58 -0.28 -1.76
CA LEU A 254 -11.44 -0.45 -0.60
C LEU A 254 -11.61 0.87 0.15
N CYS A 255 -12.79 1.06 0.68
CA CYS A 255 -13.11 2.16 1.58
C CYS A 255 -13.96 1.66 2.73
N PRO A 256 -13.66 1.99 4.01
CA PRO A 256 -14.50 1.62 5.12
C PRO A 256 -15.82 2.38 5.05
N LEU A 257 -16.92 1.73 5.37
CA LEU A 257 -18.20 2.39 5.57
C LEU A 257 -18.34 2.85 7.01
N SER A 258 -19.17 3.89 7.22
CA SER A 258 -19.51 4.35 8.57
C SER A 258 -20.33 3.33 9.38
N ALA A 259 -21.00 2.39 8.72
CA ALA A 259 -21.66 1.27 9.36
C ALA A 259 -20.63 0.28 9.93
N PRO A 260 -20.77 -0.23 11.15
CA PRO A 260 -19.80 -1.14 11.75
C PRO A 260 -19.57 -2.38 10.90
N GLY A 261 -18.29 -2.62 10.56
CA GLY A 261 -17.83 -3.82 9.85
C GLY A 261 -18.11 -3.85 8.34
N GLY A 262 -18.67 -2.79 7.75
CA GLY A 262 -18.91 -2.70 6.33
C GLY A 262 -17.75 -2.04 5.57
N PHE A 263 -17.57 -2.43 4.32
CA PHE A 263 -16.67 -1.76 3.38
C PHE A 263 -17.29 -1.69 1.98
N LEU A 264 -16.83 -0.73 1.19
CA LEU A 264 -17.12 -0.63 -0.23
C LEU A 264 -15.87 -1.11 -1.00
N ALA A 265 -16.08 -1.94 -2.01
CA ALA A 265 -15.06 -2.28 -2.99
C ALA A 265 -15.47 -1.70 -4.36
N VAL A 266 -14.50 -1.14 -5.07
CA VAL A 266 -14.62 -0.72 -6.46
C VAL A 266 -13.44 -1.28 -7.24
N TRP A 267 -13.60 -1.53 -8.53
CA TRP A 267 -12.56 -2.13 -9.38
C TRP A 267 -12.69 -1.65 -10.83
N GLU A 268 -11.66 -1.89 -11.61
CA GLU A 268 -11.72 -1.75 -13.06
C GLU A 268 -12.43 -2.97 -13.65
N ASP A 269 -13.47 -2.76 -14.44
CA ASP A 269 -14.22 -3.82 -15.14
C ASP A 269 -14.05 -3.66 -16.66
N TRP A 270 -13.57 -4.71 -17.30
CA TRP A 270 -13.31 -4.74 -18.74
C TRP A 270 -14.36 -5.54 -19.52
N SER A 271 -15.49 -5.85 -18.90
CA SER A 271 -16.51 -6.74 -19.46
C SER A 271 -17.27 -6.17 -20.67
N SER A 272 -17.16 -4.88 -20.98
CA SER A 272 -17.89 -4.21 -22.07
C SER A 272 -19.43 -4.37 -21.99
N LEU A 273 -19.95 -4.49 -20.77
CA LEU A 273 -21.38 -4.65 -20.50
C LEU A 273 -22.06 -3.34 -20.06
N ASP A 274 -21.46 -2.20 -20.34
CA ASP A 274 -21.98 -0.85 -20.05
C ASP A 274 -23.04 -0.40 -21.05
#